data_81e95879a0247d67bf9ddeff64ade282
#
_entry.id   81e95879a0247d67bf9ddeff64ade282
#
_cell.length_a   1.000
_cell.length_b   1.000
_cell.length_c   1.000
_cell.angle_alpha   90.00
_cell.angle_beta   90.00
_cell.angle_gamma   90.00
#
_symmetry.space_group_name_H-M   'P 1'
#
loop_
_entity.id
_entity.type
_entity.pdbx_description
1 polymer ?
#
loop_
_entity_poly.entity_id
_entity_poly.type
_entity_poly.pdbx_seq_one_letter_code
_entity_poly.pdbx_strand_id
1 'polypeptide(L)'
;MAQDPNLSDYLIAPDPGAARLTRAVQGIDHTGAQTTIRVVEERPLTIFLNAQEIVTAMTIGDYPAYLALGFLRNQGMLRDGEEITGVDYDEELETVVVRPARATDYEDKMRRKTRTSGCAVGTVFGDMMEGLEGVNLPLTPVRTSWLYTLSAKINRTPSLYLEA
;
A
#
# COMPACT_ATOMS: atom_id res chain seq x y z
N MET A 1 18.44 1.52 -27.55
CA MET A 1 18.06 0.54 -26.50
C MET A 1 18.09 1.30 -25.20
N ALA A 2 16.95 1.64 -24.64
CA ALA A 2 16.88 2.19 -23.28
C ALA A 2 17.36 1.08 -22.34
N GLN A 3 18.35 1.38 -21.48
CA GLN A 3 18.75 0.47 -20.42
C GLN A 3 17.53 0.31 -19.52
N ASP A 4 17.08 -0.93 -19.29
CA ASP A 4 16.07 -1.20 -18.28
C ASP A 4 16.58 -0.65 -16.95
N PRO A 5 15.83 0.22 -16.29
CA PRO A 5 16.23 0.75 -14.99
C PRO A 5 16.43 -0.42 -14.04
N ASN A 6 17.50 -0.38 -13.27
CA ASN A 6 17.79 -1.43 -12.30
C ASN A 6 16.63 -1.53 -11.32
N LEU A 7 16.01 -2.70 -11.22
CA LEU A 7 14.84 -2.94 -10.36
C LEU A 7 15.12 -2.56 -8.89
N SER A 8 16.39 -2.63 -8.46
CA SER A 8 16.82 -2.22 -7.12
C SER A 8 16.57 -0.73 -6.84
N ASP A 9 16.52 0.13 -7.86
CA ASP A 9 16.32 1.57 -7.70
C ASP A 9 14.88 1.91 -7.30
N TYR A 10 13.96 0.95 -7.48
CA TYR A 10 12.55 1.08 -7.11
C TYR A 10 12.17 0.26 -5.88
N LEU A 11 13.10 -0.52 -5.32
CA LEU A 11 12.86 -1.29 -4.12
C LEU A 11 13.04 -0.41 -2.89
N ILE A 12 11.95 -0.16 -2.21
CA ILE A 12 11.94 0.51 -0.91
C ILE A 12 11.92 -0.57 0.15
N ALA A 13 12.99 -0.65 0.93
CA ALA A 13 13.07 -1.54 2.07
C ALA A 13 12.68 -0.79 3.35
N PRO A 14 11.82 -1.33 4.21
CA PRO A 14 11.53 -0.74 5.50
C PRO A 14 12.76 -0.78 6.41
N ASP A 15 12.88 0.20 7.30
CA ASP A 15 13.90 0.23 8.34
C ASP A 15 13.27 -0.17 9.69
N PRO A 16 13.52 -1.39 10.19
CA PRO A 16 12.98 -1.85 11.48
C PRO A 16 13.51 -1.01 12.66
N GLY A 17 14.66 -0.34 12.47
CA GLY A 17 15.24 0.57 13.46
C GLY A 17 14.55 1.93 13.54
N ALA A 18 13.72 2.29 12.55
CA ALA A 18 13.05 3.58 12.54
C ALA A 18 12.06 3.70 13.72
N ALA A 19 12.32 4.68 14.58
CA ALA A 19 11.54 4.86 15.82
C ALA A 19 10.05 5.13 15.54
N ARG A 20 9.73 5.70 14.38
CA ARG A 20 8.35 6.02 13.97
C ARG A 20 7.54 4.81 13.52
N LEU A 21 8.19 3.70 13.16
CA LEU A 21 7.53 2.50 12.61
C LEU A 21 7.32 1.42 13.66
N THR A 22 8.13 1.45 14.72
CA THR A 22 8.11 0.43 15.76
C THR A 22 8.28 1.04 17.14
N ARG A 23 7.74 0.38 18.16
CA ARG A 23 7.97 0.73 19.57
C ARG A 23 8.57 -0.44 20.34
N ALA A 24 9.37 -0.13 21.33
CA ALA A 24 9.90 -1.12 22.25
C ALA A 24 8.82 -1.52 23.28
N VAL A 25 8.62 -2.82 23.44
CA VAL A 25 7.70 -3.41 24.42
C VAL A 25 8.48 -4.34 25.32
N GLN A 26 8.34 -4.17 26.62
CA GLN A 26 8.91 -5.07 27.62
C GLN A 26 7.97 -6.24 27.84
N GLY A 27 8.53 -7.42 27.96
CA GLY A 27 7.79 -8.66 28.19
C GLY A 27 8.62 -9.66 28.96
N ILE A 28 8.07 -10.85 29.14
CA ILE A 28 8.72 -12.00 29.76
C ILE A 28 8.75 -13.12 28.70
N ASP A 29 9.91 -13.71 28.46
CA ASP A 29 10.05 -14.82 27.53
C ASP A 29 9.60 -16.15 28.17
N HIS A 30 9.67 -17.24 27.39
CA HIS A 30 9.24 -18.58 27.80
C HIS A 30 10.10 -19.16 28.94
N THR A 31 11.26 -18.56 29.25
CA THR A 31 12.12 -18.96 30.38
C THR A 31 11.83 -18.17 31.65
N GLY A 32 10.96 -17.15 31.59
CA GLY A 32 10.69 -16.22 32.68
C GLY A 32 11.64 -15.03 32.74
N ALA A 33 12.54 -14.89 31.79
CA ALA A 33 13.46 -13.75 31.73
C ALA A 33 12.79 -12.52 31.13
N GLN A 34 13.15 -11.35 31.66
CA GLN A 34 12.72 -10.09 31.07
C GLN A 34 13.37 -9.88 29.70
N THR A 35 12.59 -9.53 28.72
CA THR A 35 13.04 -9.22 27.37
C THR A 35 12.39 -7.96 26.83
N THR A 36 13.04 -7.32 25.86
CA THR A 36 12.50 -6.17 25.15
C THR A 36 12.46 -6.52 23.67
N ILE A 37 11.28 -6.45 23.08
CA ILE A 37 11.09 -6.64 21.64
C ILE A 37 10.59 -5.34 21.01
N ARG A 38 10.83 -5.18 19.72
CA ARG A 38 10.21 -4.13 18.93
C ARG A 38 8.97 -4.67 18.26
N VAL A 39 7.88 -3.93 18.35
CA VAL A 39 6.62 -4.28 17.67
C VAL A 39 6.25 -3.17 16.71
N VAL A 40 5.70 -3.57 15.57
CA VAL A 40 5.20 -2.62 14.56
C VAL A 40 4.08 -1.79 15.16
N GLU A 41 4.08 -0.50 14.86
CA GLU A 41 3.04 0.42 15.28
C GLU A 41 2.20 0.82 14.07
N GLU A 42 0.94 0.38 14.09
CA GLU A 42 -0.04 0.74 13.05
C GLU A 42 -0.81 1.99 13.46
N ARG A 43 -1.05 2.86 12.48
CA ARG A 43 -1.80 4.10 12.65
C ARG A 43 -2.73 4.34 11.46
N PRO A 44 -3.83 5.06 11.65
CA PRO A 44 -4.73 5.37 10.56
C PRO A 44 -4.07 6.35 9.58
N LEU A 45 -4.31 6.17 8.29
CA LEU A 45 -3.97 7.13 7.24
C LEU A 45 -5.22 7.43 6.44
N THR A 46 -5.62 8.71 6.41
CA THR A 46 -6.75 9.16 5.60
C THR A 46 -6.27 9.69 4.25
N ILE A 47 -6.82 9.14 3.18
CA ILE A 47 -6.46 9.49 1.80
C ILE A 47 -7.56 10.36 1.20
N PHE A 48 -7.19 11.53 0.73
CA PHE A 48 -8.03 12.45 -0.01
C PHE A 48 -7.62 12.50 -1.48
N LEU A 49 -8.63 12.61 -2.34
CA LEU A 49 -8.46 12.97 -3.74
C LEU A 49 -9.10 14.35 -3.92
N ASN A 50 -8.28 15.38 -4.20
CA ASN A 50 -8.67 16.79 -4.09
C ASN A 50 -9.27 17.11 -2.71
N ALA A 51 -10.50 17.54 -2.64
CA ALA A 51 -11.20 17.87 -1.39
C ALA A 51 -12.05 16.72 -0.84
N GLN A 52 -12.05 15.55 -1.50
CA GLN A 52 -12.90 14.43 -1.14
C GLN A 52 -12.12 13.36 -0.37
N GLU A 53 -12.58 13.03 0.82
CA GLU A 53 -12.12 11.86 1.55
C GLU A 53 -12.51 10.58 0.81
N ILE A 54 -11.54 9.73 0.56
CA ILE A 54 -11.72 8.45 -0.14
C ILE A 54 -11.77 7.28 0.84
N VAL A 55 -10.75 7.19 1.67
CA VAL A 55 -10.61 6.06 2.61
C VAL A 55 -9.71 6.44 3.78
N THR A 56 -9.97 5.85 4.93
CA THR A 56 -9.01 5.75 6.04
C THR A 56 -8.59 4.30 6.17
N ALA A 57 -7.30 4.03 6.07
CA ALA A 57 -6.72 2.69 6.15
C ALA A 57 -5.69 2.62 7.28
N MET A 58 -5.58 1.47 7.95
CA MET A 58 -4.48 1.22 8.89
C MET A 58 -3.20 0.94 8.13
N THR A 59 -2.11 1.54 8.54
CA THR A 59 -0.81 1.44 7.91
C THR A 59 0.31 1.56 8.94
N ILE A 60 1.49 1.07 8.61
CA ILE A 60 2.69 1.27 9.42
C ILE A 60 3.25 2.70 9.31
N GLY A 61 2.65 3.59 8.52
CA GLY A 61 3.06 4.98 8.36
C GLY A 61 4.32 5.18 7.52
N ASP A 62 4.83 4.14 6.83
CA ASP A 62 5.97 4.27 5.94
C ASP A 62 5.51 4.66 4.54
N TYR A 63 6.19 5.64 3.94
CA TYR A 63 5.93 6.17 2.60
C TYR A 63 4.43 6.47 2.30
N PRO A 64 3.74 7.27 3.12
CA PRO A 64 2.30 7.51 3.01
C PRO A 64 1.88 8.08 1.65
N ALA A 65 2.71 8.92 1.03
CA ALA A 65 2.46 9.46 -0.30
C ALA A 65 2.42 8.38 -1.38
N TYR A 66 3.35 7.42 -1.35
CA TYR A 66 3.36 6.29 -2.30
C TYR A 66 2.18 5.36 -2.07
N LEU A 67 1.81 5.12 -0.81
CA LEU A 67 0.63 4.33 -0.48
C LEU A 67 -0.64 4.97 -1.06
N ALA A 68 -0.81 6.29 -0.86
CA ALA A 68 -1.97 7.02 -1.36
C ALA A 68 -2.06 6.99 -2.90
N LEU A 69 -0.95 7.26 -3.59
CA LEU A 69 -0.90 7.21 -5.06
C LEU A 69 -1.21 5.80 -5.59
N GLY A 70 -0.58 4.78 -5.00
CA GLY A 70 -0.79 3.38 -5.38
C GLY A 70 -2.23 2.94 -5.14
N PHE A 71 -2.80 3.30 -3.99
CA PHE A 71 -4.20 3.02 -3.67
C PHE A 71 -5.15 3.63 -4.70
N LEU A 72 -5.05 4.94 -4.95
CA LEU A 72 -5.92 5.66 -5.87
C LEU A 72 -5.79 5.12 -7.31
N ARG A 73 -4.58 4.78 -7.74
CA ARG A 73 -4.33 4.17 -9.04
C ARG A 73 -4.96 2.78 -9.14
N ASN A 74 -4.77 1.93 -8.15
CA ASN A 74 -5.34 0.58 -8.12
C ASN A 74 -6.87 0.59 -8.07
N GLN A 75 -7.47 1.64 -7.51
CA GLN A 75 -8.92 1.84 -7.53
C GLN A 75 -9.42 2.49 -8.84
N GLY A 76 -8.53 2.73 -9.81
CA GLY A 76 -8.86 3.37 -11.09
C GLY A 76 -9.29 4.83 -10.94
N MET A 77 -9.00 5.48 -9.83
CA MET A 77 -9.29 6.91 -9.58
C MET A 77 -8.25 7.83 -10.20
N LEU A 78 -7.05 7.32 -10.43
CA LEU A 78 -5.99 7.95 -11.22
C LEU A 78 -5.75 7.12 -12.48
N ARG A 79 -5.63 7.80 -13.63
CA ARG A 79 -5.36 7.15 -14.92
C ARG A 79 -3.86 6.99 -15.16
N ASP A 80 -3.51 6.08 -16.05
CA ASP A 80 -2.12 5.95 -16.50
C ASP A 80 -1.66 7.23 -17.22
N GLY A 81 -0.48 7.73 -16.83
CA GLY A 81 0.06 8.98 -17.38
C GLY A 81 -0.63 10.25 -16.92
N GLU A 82 -1.55 10.16 -15.95
CA GLU A 82 -2.19 11.35 -15.38
C GLU A 82 -1.18 12.23 -14.63
N GLU A 83 -1.19 13.52 -14.92
CA GLU A 83 -0.37 14.49 -14.25
C GLU A 83 -0.89 14.73 -12.81
N ILE A 84 0.00 14.56 -11.84
CA ILE A 84 -0.25 14.85 -10.43
C ILE A 84 0.38 16.21 -10.10
N THR A 85 -0.42 17.18 -9.74
CA THR A 85 0.02 18.54 -9.42
C THR A 85 0.49 18.69 -7.99
N GLY A 86 0.11 17.78 -7.10
CA GLY A 86 0.55 17.81 -5.71
C GLY A 86 0.20 16.53 -4.95
N VAL A 87 1.08 16.18 -4.02
CA VAL A 87 0.85 15.14 -3.02
C VAL A 87 1.35 15.70 -1.70
N ASP A 88 0.44 16.05 -0.80
CA ASP A 88 0.76 16.65 0.48
C ASP A 88 0.43 15.67 1.61
N TYR A 89 1.39 15.43 2.48
CA TYR A 89 1.21 14.63 3.68
C TYR A 89 1.28 15.52 4.92
N ASP A 90 0.25 15.44 5.72
CA ASP A 90 0.18 16.06 7.05
C ASP A 90 0.37 14.96 8.10
N GLU A 91 1.52 15.01 8.78
CA GLU A 91 1.89 13.99 9.78
C GLU A 91 1.05 14.10 11.06
N GLU A 92 0.61 15.29 11.45
CA GLU A 92 -0.20 15.48 12.67
C GLU A 92 -1.62 14.97 12.48
N LEU A 93 -2.17 15.16 11.28
CA LEU A 93 -3.50 14.70 10.91
C LEU A 93 -3.51 13.28 10.33
N GLU A 94 -2.34 12.68 10.11
CA GLU A 94 -2.18 11.38 9.42
C GLU A 94 -2.99 11.36 8.11
N THR A 95 -2.81 12.39 7.29
CA THR A 95 -3.64 12.64 6.10
C THR A 95 -2.79 12.89 4.87
N VAL A 96 -3.11 12.23 3.76
CA VAL A 96 -2.51 12.51 2.44
C VAL A 96 -3.57 13.07 1.50
N VAL A 97 -3.25 14.20 0.88
CA VAL A 97 -4.08 14.81 -0.16
C VAL A 97 -3.38 14.70 -1.51
N VAL A 98 -4.01 14.00 -2.45
CA VAL A 98 -3.52 13.87 -3.83
C VAL A 98 -4.34 14.77 -4.74
N ARG A 99 -3.64 15.58 -5.58
CA ARG A 99 -4.26 16.52 -6.52
C ARG A 99 -3.85 16.21 -7.95
N PRO A 100 -4.70 15.55 -8.72
CA PRO A 100 -4.52 15.43 -10.17
C PRO A 100 -4.83 16.77 -10.89
N ALA A 101 -4.22 16.96 -12.07
CA ALA A 101 -4.44 18.17 -12.87
C ALA A 101 -5.86 18.29 -13.42
N ARG A 102 -6.55 17.18 -13.64
CA ARG A 102 -7.91 17.16 -14.18
C ARG A 102 -8.96 16.99 -13.07
N ALA A 103 -10.20 17.34 -13.41
CA ALA A 103 -11.36 16.95 -12.61
C ALA A 103 -11.51 15.43 -12.60
N THR A 104 -11.77 14.86 -11.44
CA THR A 104 -11.91 13.41 -11.25
C THR A 104 -13.36 12.98 -11.31
N ASP A 105 -13.58 11.74 -11.71
CA ASP A 105 -14.89 11.07 -11.80
C ASP A 105 -15.14 10.13 -10.60
N TYR A 106 -14.49 10.43 -9.46
CA TYR A 106 -14.55 9.58 -8.27
C TYR A 106 -15.97 9.44 -7.70
N GLU A 107 -16.86 10.39 -7.93
CA GLU A 107 -18.25 10.31 -7.45
C GLU A 107 -18.98 9.08 -7.95
N ASP A 108 -18.82 8.74 -9.24
CA ASP A 108 -19.42 7.54 -9.82
C ASP A 108 -18.77 6.26 -9.27
N LYS A 109 -17.48 6.29 -9.03
CA LYS A 109 -16.73 5.17 -8.42
C LYS A 109 -17.08 4.96 -6.95
N MET A 110 -17.33 6.03 -6.21
CA MET A 110 -17.78 5.95 -4.82
C MET A 110 -19.17 5.34 -4.68
N ARG A 111 -20.06 5.49 -5.67
CA ARG A 111 -21.38 4.86 -5.66
C ARG A 111 -21.32 3.33 -5.72
N ARG A 112 -20.27 2.77 -6.32
CA ARG A 112 -20.03 1.32 -6.48
C ARG A 112 -19.15 0.75 -5.38
N LYS A 113 -19.26 1.27 -4.20
CA LYS A 113 -18.43 0.91 -3.05
C LYS A 113 -18.72 -0.50 -2.55
N THR A 114 -17.76 -1.40 -2.61
CA THR A 114 -17.83 -2.71 -1.97
C THR A 114 -17.04 -2.68 -0.66
N ARG A 115 -17.71 -3.00 0.44
CA ARG A 115 -17.03 -3.18 1.73
C ARG A 115 -16.56 -4.62 1.85
N THR A 116 -15.27 -4.82 2.01
CA THR A 116 -14.71 -6.13 2.30
C THR A 116 -14.73 -6.40 3.80
N SER A 117 -15.00 -7.64 4.20
CA SER A 117 -14.89 -8.07 5.59
C SER A 117 -13.41 -8.20 5.96
N GLY A 118 -12.94 -7.39 6.91
CA GLY A 118 -11.56 -7.43 7.39
C GLY A 118 -11.28 -6.33 8.41
N CYS A 119 -10.13 -6.39 9.07
CA CYS A 119 -9.73 -5.46 10.13
C CYS A 119 -9.51 -4.02 9.66
N ALA A 120 -9.32 -3.79 8.39
CA ALA A 120 -9.38 -2.48 7.79
C ALA A 120 -10.76 -2.26 7.20
N VAL A 121 -11.21 -1.03 7.17
CA VAL A 121 -12.34 -0.65 6.32
C VAL A 121 -11.87 -0.79 4.87
N GLY A 122 -11.57 -2.03 4.47
CA GLY A 122 -11.17 -2.38 3.12
C GLY A 122 -12.31 -2.01 2.21
N THR A 123 -12.21 -0.85 1.60
CA THR A 123 -13.19 -0.37 0.66
C THR A 123 -12.60 -0.53 -0.72
N VAL A 124 -13.21 -1.38 -1.52
CA VAL A 124 -12.94 -1.48 -2.95
C VAL A 124 -13.93 -0.57 -3.65
N PHE A 125 -13.43 0.39 -4.41
CA PHE A 125 -14.23 1.32 -5.19
C PHE A 125 -14.28 0.85 -6.64
N GLY A 126 -15.48 0.87 -7.20
CA GLY A 126 -15.72 0.44 -8.55
C GLY A 126 -15.90 -1.07 -8.69
N ASP A 127 -16.12 -1.50 -9.90
CA ASP A 127 -16.12 -2.91 -10.25
C ASP A 127 -14.68 -3.32 -10.57
N MET A 128 -14.08 -4.16 -9.72
CA MET A 128 -12.74 -4.69 -9.98
C MET A 128 -12.65 -5.41 -11.33
N MET A 129 -13.79 -5.90 -11.84
CA MET A 129 -13.87 -6.55 -13.14
C MET A 129 -13.92 -5.55 -14.31
N GLU A 130 -14.35 -4.30 -14.07
CA GLU A 130 -14.38 -3.25 -15.11
C GLU A 130 -13.00 -3.02 -15.75
N GLY A 131 -11.95 -3.03 -14.93
CA GLY A 131 -10.56 -2.92 -15.40
C GLY A 131 -10.06 -4.17 -16.12
N LEU A 132 -10.70 -5.33 -15.93
CA LEU A 132 -10.29 -6.60 -16.54
C LEU A 132 -11.03 -6.92 -17.84
N GLU A 133 -12.22 -6.34 -18.08
CA GLU A 133 -13.03 -6.64 -19.27
C GLU A 133 -12.32 -6.30 -20.59
N GLY A 134 -11.42 -5.34 -20.59
CA GLY A 134 -10.61 -4.95 -21.77
C GLY A 134 -9.21 -5.55 -21.81
N VAL A 135 -8.80 -6.31 -20.80
CA VAL A 135 -7.43 -6.85 -20.71
C VAL A 135 -7.32 -8.17 -21.47
N ASN A 136 -6.60 -8.15 -22.56
CA ASN A 136 -6.23 -9.35 -23.30
C ASN A 136 -4.88 -9.87 -22.80
N LEU A 137 -4.92 -10.86 -21.91
CA LEU A 137 -3.69 -11.43 -21.36
C LEU A 137 -3.04 -12.35 -22.40
N PRO A 138 -1.72 -12.22 -22.65
CA PRO A 138 -1.02 -13.14 -23.52
C PRO A 138 -1.05 -14.56 -22.91
N LEU A 139 -1.25 -15.57 -23.75
CA LEU A 139 -1.13 -16.97 -23.38
C LEU A 139 0.36 -17.32 -23.16
N THR A 140 0.86 -16.97 -22.01
CA THR A 140 2.24 -17.27 -21.63
C THR A 140 2.25 -18.56 -20.78
N PRO A 141 3.03 -19.56 -21.17
CA PRO A 141 3.15 -20.78 -20.37
C PRO A 141 3.82 -20.47 -19.01
N VAL A 142 3.10 -20.70 -17.94
CA VAL A 142 3.58 -20.53 -16.57
C VAL A 142 3.96 -21.87 -16.00
N ARG A 143 5.21 -22.03 -15.52
CA ARG A 143 5.66 -23.22 -14.84
C ARG A 143 5.25 -23.17 -13.38
N THR A 144 4.67 -24.25 -12.86
CA THR A 144 4.29 -24.37 -11.44
C THR A 144 5.48 -24.13 -10.51
N SER A 145 6.69 -24.56 -10.93
CA SER A 145 7.92 -24.30 -10.17
C SER A 145 8.21 -22.81 -9.95
N TRP A 146 7.83 -21.93 -10.90
CA TRP A 146 7.98 -20.49 -10.73
C TRP A 146 7.06 -19.96 -9.63
N LEU A 147 5.83 -20.46 -9.57
CA LEU A 147 4.87 -20.06 -8.53
C LEU A 147 5.39 -20.45 -7.14
N TYR A 148 5.91 -21.67 -6.96
CA TYR A 148 6.51 -22.08 -5.70
C TYR A 148 7.75 -21.27 -5.33
N THR A 149 8.61 -20.98 -6.30
CA THR A 149 9.81 -20.16 -6.07
C THR A 149 9.45 -18.74 -5.67
N LEU A 150 8.51 -18.11 -6.37
CA LEU A 150 8.05 -16.73 -6.06
C LEU A 150 7.35 -16.69 -4.71
N SER A 151 6.47 -17.64 -4.41
CA SER A 151 5.79 -17.72 -3.12
C SER A 151 6.79 -17.89 -1.97
N ALA A 152 7.78 -18.78 -2.11
CA ALA A 152 8.82 -18.95 -1.12
C ALA A 152 9.69 -17.69 -0.95
N LYS A 153 9.96 -16.97 -2.04
CA LYS A 153 10.71 -15.71 -2.02
C LYS A 153 9.94 -14.63 -1.27
N ILE A 154 8.66 -14.44 -1.58
CA ILE A 154 7.81 -13.45 -0.91
C ILE A 154 7.76 -13.71 0.59
N ASN A 155 7.55 -14.96 0.99
CA ASN A 155 7.43 -15.34 2.40
C ASN A 155 8.74 -15.30 3.19
N ARG A 156 9.89 -15.21 2.50
CA ARG A 156 11.22 -15.14 3.13
C ARG A 156 11.91 -13.80 2.94
N THR A 157 11.33 -12.91 2.14
CA THR A 157 11.89 -11.57 1.97
C THR A 157 11.74 -10.80 3.28
N PRO A 158 12.81 -10.21 3.80
CA PRO A 158 12.74 -9.39 5.01
C PRO A 158 11.64 -8.35 4.89
N SER A 159 10.87 -8.22 5.93
CA SER A 159 9.83 -7.20 6.06
C SER A 159 9.87 -6.65 7.48
N LEU A 160 9.28 -5.49 7.69
CA LEU A 160 9.21 -4.88 9.01
C LEU A 160 8.61 -5.85 10.05
N TYR A 161 7.59 -6.64 9.67
CA TYR A 161 6.94 -7.62 10.55
C TYR A 161 7.81 -8.84 10.89
N LEU A 162 8.81 -9.15 10.06
CA LEU A 162 9.74 -10.26 10.33
C LEU A 162 10.97 -9.82 11.11
N GLU A 163 11.31 -8.53 11.04
CA GLU A 163 12.53 -7.97 11.64
C GLU A 163 12.24 -7.20 12.94
N ALA A 164 11.00 -6.79 13.16
CA ALA A 164 10.53 -6.22 14.42
C ALA A 164 10.11 -7.32 15.39
#